data_6f05dd944a39e1410a6e786adb9e4696
#
_entry.id   6f05dd944a39e1410a6e786adb9e4696
#
_cell.length_a   1.000
_cell.length_b   1.000
_cell.length_c   1.000
_cell.angle_alpha   90.00
_cell.angle_beta   90.00
_cell.angle_gamma   90.00
#
_symmetry.space_group_name_H-M   'P 1'
#
loop_
_entity.id
_entity.type
_entity.pdbx_description
1 polymer ?
#
loop_
_entity_poly.entity_id
_entity_poly.type
_entity_poly.pdbx_seq_one_letter_code
_entity_poly.pdbx_strand_id
1 'polypeptide(L)'
;YSFRYGVYVQAGLVGAQDAGEPFFAHGNGLGYDHYSFYLLLRKMGRLKMLAVGRYKVNFGQGLVINNSFGFGKLAMLSTLGRQSTGIRAHSSRSAANYLQGAAATVEIAKHLDLTTFLSYCSIDATLTDSGTIKTILKTGYHRTVREMNSKDAATQFAAGSHLAWSSGAFRVGLSGVYTCFNKELTPNTSLYYHQYAPAGNSFWNMSVDYSYQQPRWSLAGETAMDSKGSIAMLNNLSFQPTSKLSLLAFQRYYGYQYT
;
A
#
# COMPACT_ATOMS: atom_id res chain seq x y z
N TYR A 1 -11.15 -15.63 12.95
CA TYR A 1 -10.30 -16.81 13.23
C TYR A 1 -8.89 -16.54 12.72
N SER A 2 -7.87 -16.92 13.51
CA SER A 2 -6.47 -16.83 13.10
C SER A 2 -5.75 -18.12 13.47
N PHE A 3 -4.93 -18.59 12.56
CA PHE A 3 -4.07 -19.77 12.73
C PHE A 3 -2.62 -19.34 12.53
N ARG A 4 -1.73 -19.86 13.39
CA ARG A 4 -0.30 -19.60 13.28
C ARG A 4 0.47 -20.87 13.61
N TYR A 5 1.37 -21.25 12.70
CA TYR A 5 2.30 -22.36 12.90
C TYR A 5 3.73 -21.82 12.89
N GLY A 6 4.29 -21.66 14.07
CA GLY A 6 5.60 -21.06 14.29
C GLY A 6 5.75 -19.70 13.58
N VAL A 7 6.86 -19.53 12.91
CA VAL A 7 7.15 -18.34 12.06
C VAL A 7 6.85 -18.58 10.57
N TYR A 8 6.48 -19.81 10.21
CA TYR A 8 6.39 -20.28 8.82
C TYR A 8 5.04 -20.00 8.18
N VAL A 9 3.96 -20.25 8.92
CA VAL A 9 2.60 -20.16 8.38
C VAL A 9 1.75 -19.26 9.26
N GLN A 10 1.04 -18.34 8.64
CA GLN A 10 0.01 -17.54 9.29
C GLN A 10 -1.20 -17.48 8.34
N ALA A 11 -2.36 -17.87 8.81
CA ALA A 11 -3.61 -17.78 8.07
C ALA A 11 -4.68 -17.11 8.93
N GLY A 12 -5.62 -16.46 8.31
CA GLY A 12 -6.74 -15.86 9.02
C GLY A 12 -7.95 -15.65 8.14
N LEU A 13 -9.11 -15.68 8.80
CA LEU A 13 -10.41 -15.33 8.24
C LEU A 13 -11.05 -14.32 9.16
N VAL A 14 -11.50 -13.20 8.60
CA VAL A 14 -12.16 -12.11 9.33
C VAL A 14 -13.49 -11.82 8.64
N GLY A 15 -14.57 -11.81 9.42
CA GLY A 15 -15.86 -11.24 9.04
C GLY A 15 -16.06 -9.97 9.88
N ALA A 16 -16.49 -8.90 9.27
CA ALA A 16 -16.75 -7.62 9.94
C ALA A 16 -18.05 -6.99 9.42
N GLN A 17 -18.70 -6.28 10.33
CA GLN A 17 -19.91 -5.50 10.05
C GLN A 17 -19.90 -4.28 10.95
N ASP A 18 -20.22 -3.13 10.40
CA ASP A 18 -20.38 -1.91 11.17
C ASP A 18 -21.83 -1.72 11.64
N ALA A 19 -22.02 -0.90 12.65
CA ALA A 19 -23.36 -0.63 13.18
C ALA A 19 -24.24 0.04 12.13
N GLY A 20 -25.44 -0.53 11.89
CA GLY A 20 -26.41 -0.05 10.90
C GLY A 20 -26.29 -0.68 9.51
N GLU A 21 -25.33 -1.58 9.30
CA GLU A 21 -25.23 -2.34 8.04
C GLU A 21 -26.19 -3.53 8.04
N PRO A 22 -26.76 -3.89 6.86
CA PRO A 22 -27.68 -5.02 6.75
C PRO A 22 -26.95 -6.35 6.96
N PHE A 23 -27.56 -7.25 7.75
CA PHE A 23 -27.10 -8.61 8.01
C PHE A 23 -28.06 -9.61 7.37
N PHE A 24 -27.58 -10.47 6.49
CA PHE A 24 -28.38 -11.37 5.63
C PHE A 24 -29.46 -10.66 4.80
N ALA A 25 -29.27 -9.37 4.46
CA ALA A 25 -30.23 -8.56 3.72
C ALA A 25 -29.54 -7.59 2.77
N HIS A 26 -30.29 -7.05 1.80
CA HIS A 26 -29.86 -5.93 0.93
C HIS A 26 -28.46 -6.09 0.28
N GLY A 27 -28.16 -7.28 -0.26
CA GLY A 27 -26.89 -7.54 -0.94
C GLY A 27 -25.84 -8.26 -0.09
N ASN A 28 -26.02 -8.33 1.25
CA ASN A 28 -25.14 -9.06 2.17
C ASN A 28 -25.63 -10.49 2.41
N GLY A 29 -25.83 -11.27 1.34
CA GLY A 29 -26.42 -12.61 1.41
C GLY A 29 -25.62 -13.64 2.24
N LEU A 30 -24.32 -13.39 2.46
CA LEU A 30 -23.45 -14.22 3.30
C LEU A 30 -23.44 -13.79 4.78
N GLY A 31 -24.15 -12.72 5.13
CA GLY A 31 -24.29 -12.19 6.50
C GLY A 31 -23.48 -10.94 6.72
N TYR A 32 -22.16 -11.05 6.86
CA TYR A 32 -21.29 -9.90 7.11
C TYR A 32 -21.09 -9.05 5.86
N ASP A 33 -20.92 -7.74 6.06
CA ASP A 33 -20.65 -6.79 4.98
C ASP A 33 -19.26 -6.99 4.38
N HIS A 34 -18.28 -7.29 5.21
CA HIS A 34 -16.88 -7.44 4.82
C HIS A 34 -16.32 -8.80 5.24
N TYR A 35 -15.73 -9.50 4.28
CA TYR A 35 -14.95 -10.73 4.51
C TYR A 35 -13.52 -10.54 4.07
N SER A 36 -12.58 -10.95 4.90
CA SER A 36 -11.14 -10.94 4.59
C SER A 36 -10.54 -12.29 4.91
N PHE A 37 -9.75 -12.83 3.99
CA PHE A 37 -8.93 -14.00 4.24
C PHE A 37 -7.48 -13.71 3.82
N TYR A 38 -6.54 -14.33 4.50
CA TYR A 38 -5.14 -14.29 4.13
C TYR A 38 -4.42 -15.58 4.52
N LEU A 39 -3.47 -15.94 3.68
CA LEU A 39 -2.46 -16.96 3.95
C LEU A 39 -1.09 -16.34 3.72
N LEU A 40 -0.21 -16.46 4.71
CA LEU A 40 1.15 -15.96 4.67
C LEU A 40 2.12 -17.09 4.99
N LEU A 41 2.99 -17.41 4.03
CA LEU A 41 4.06 -18.39 4.17
C LEU A 41 5.40 -17.65 4.23
N ARG A 42 6.31 -18.11 5.09
CA ARG A 42 7.62 -17.48 5.30
C ARG A 42 8.73 -18.51 5.38
N LYS A 43 9.96 -18.11 4.97
CA LYS A 43 11.20 -18.88 5.15
C LYS A 43 11.19 -20.27 4.47
N MET A 44 10.71 -20.33 3.22
CA MET A 44 10.70 -21.54 2.42
C MET A 44 11.90 -21.55 1.44
N GLY A 45 13.10 -21.70 1.96
CA GLY A 45 14.32 -21.63 1.16
C GLY A 45 14.53 -20.26 0.53
N ARG A 46 14.63 -20.19 -0.81
CA ARG A 46 14.75 -18.92 -1.54
C ARG A 46 13.47 -18.08 -1.52
N LEU A 47 12.33 -18.70 -1.31
CA LEU A 47 11.06 -17.99 -1.12
C LEU A 47 11.02 -17.45 0.32
N LYS A 48 11.36 -16.17 0.49
CA LYS A 48 11.38 -15.52 1.81
C LYS A 48 9.98 -15.31 2.35
N MET A 49 9.03 -15.00 1.45
CA MET A 49 7.64 -14.73 1.82
C MET A 49 6.70 -14.95 0.63
N LEU A 50 5.53 -15.52 0.91
CA LEU A 50 4.39 -15.61 0.00
C LEU A 50 3.13 -15.21 0.75
N ALA A 51 2.35 -14.29 0.19
CA ALA A 51 1.03 -13.93 0.67
C ALA A 51 -0.01 -14.24 -0.39
N VAL A 52 -1.14 -14.82 0.02
CA VAL A 52 -2.31 -15.08 -0.82
C VAL A 52 -3.55 -14.60 -0.09
N GLY A 53 -4.49 -14.00 -0.82
CA GLY A 53 -5.69 -13.39 -0.28
C GLY A 53 -5.51 -11.89 -0.08
N ARG A 54 -5.87 -11.35 1.10
CA ARG A 54 -5.72 -9.91 1.38
C ARG A 54 -4.41 -9.61 2.08
N TYR A 55 -3.66 -8.70 1.53
CA TYR A 55 -2.33 -8.33 2.00
C TYR A 55 -2.05 -6.83 1.84
N LYS A 56 -0.95 -6.39 2.40
CA LYS A 56 -0.40 -5.04 2.26
C LYS A 56 1.02 -5.13 1.75
N VAL A 57 1.39 -4.17 0.92
CA VAL A 57 2.75 -4.05 0.36
C VAL A 57 3.29 -2.66 0.65
N ASN A 58 4.56 -2.58 0.95
CA ASN A 58 5.32 -1.34 1.00
C ASN A 58 6.62 -1.51 0.22
N PHE A 59 6.92 -0.60 -0.71
CA PHE A 59 8.19 -0.53 -1.43
C PHE A 59 8.95 0.73 -1.01
N GLY A 60 10.27 0.62 -0.87
CA GLY A 60 11.15 1.72 -0.50
C GLY A 60 10.67 2.49 0.74
N GLN A 61 10.58 3.79 0.64
CA GLN A 61 10.05 4.68 1.68
C GLN A 61 8.53 4.90 1.54
N GLY A 62 7.91 4.30 0.52
CA GLY A 62 6.46 4.31 0.30
C GLY A 62 5.94 5.45 -0.57
N LEU A 63 6.77 6.00 -1.46
CA LEU A 63 6.33 7.00 -2.43
C LEU A 63 5.49 6.39 -3.54
N VAL A 64 5.84 5.18 -4.01
CA VAL A 64 5.13 4.49 -5.11
C VAL A 64 3.98 3.65 -4.57
N ILE A 65 4.20 2.86 -3.53
CA ILE A 65 3.16 2.07 -2.89
C ILE A 65 3.40 1.93 -1.39
N ASN A 66 2.38 2.27 -0.62
CA ASN A 66 2.37 2.10 0.83
C ASN A 66 0.94 1.90 1.32
N ASN A 67 0.56 0.67 1.59
CA ASN A 67 -0.72 0.32 2.21
C ASN A 67 -0.61 0.19 3.75
N SER A 68 0.51 0.61 4.35
CA SER A 68 0.70 0.54 5.79
C SER A 68 -0.13 1.60 6.52
N PHE A 69 -0.57 1.28 7.71
CA PHE A 69 -1.24 2.25 8.59
C PHE A 69 -0.21 3.14 9.27
N GLY A 70 -0.37 4.45 9.18
CA GLY A 70 0.49 5.43 9.85
C GLY A 70 -0.17 5.94 11.15
N PHE A 71 0.56 5.88 12.27
CA PHE A 71 0.09 6.33 13.59
C PHE A 71 0.18 7.84 13.81
N GLY A 72 0.16 8.66 12.77
CA GLY A 72 0.23 10.11 12.87
C GLY A 72 1.65 10.68 12.89
N LYS A 73 1.76 12.01 12.90
CA LYS A 73 3.01 12.73 12.61
C LYS A 73 4.12 12.49 13.65
N LEU A 74 3.80 12.40 14.94
CA LEU A 74 4.80 12.21 16.00
C LEU A 74 5.39 10.80 16.05
N ALA A 75 4.55 9.78 15.86
CA ALA A 75 5.02 8.41 15.78
C ALA A 75 5.85 8.15 14.49
N MET A 76 5.58 8.89 13.43
CA MET A 76 6.36 8.82 12.19
C MET A 76 7.79 9.34 12.34
N LEU A 77 8.06 10.33 13.19
CA LEU A 77 9.41 10.86 13.40
C LEU A 77 10.40 9.79 13.89
N SER A 78 9.97 8.91 14.78
CA SER A 78 10.84 7.82 15.28
C SER A 78 11.03 6.67 14.30
N THR A 79 10.15 6.54 13.31
CA THR A 79 10.14 5.46 12.30
C THR A 79 10.52 5.93 10.90
N LEU A 80 10.67 7.24 10.70
CA LEU A 80 11.12 7.81 9.43
C LEU A 80 12.47 7.20 9.01
N GLY A 81 12.53 6.75 7.75
CA GLY A 81 13.70 6.07 7.19
C GLY A 81 13.97 4.66 7.69
N ARG A 82 13.13 4.14 8.58
CA ARG A 82 13.16 2.73 9.00
C ARG A 82 12.09 1.90 8.29
N GLN A 83 11.36 2.49 7.35
CA GLN A 83 10.44 1.73 6.53
C GLN A 83 11.24 0.76 5.65
N SER A 84 10.78 -0.46 5.59
CA SER A 84 11.39 -1.49 4.76
C SER A 84 10.36 -2.02 3.77
N THR A 85 10.83 -2.31 2.57
CA THR A 85 10.06 -3.11 1.61
C THR A 85 9.59 -4.38 2.27
N GLY A 86 8.32 -4.70 2.11
CA GLY A 86 7.78 -5.92 2.69
C GLY A 86 6.32 -6.14 2.39
N ILE A 87 5.96 -7.43 2.51
CA ILE A 87 4.60 -7.92 2.40
C ILE A 87 4.09 -8.19 3.81
N ARG A 88 2.85 -7.84 4.09
CA ARG A 88 2.18 -8.10 5.37
C ARG A 88 0.76 -8.63 5.12
N ALA A 89 0.30 -9.54 5.96
CA ALA A 89 -1.10 -9.94 5.94
C ALA A 89 -2.01 -8.75 6.30
N HIS A 90 -3.15 -8.65 5.63
CA HIS A 90 -4.22 -7.74 6.02
C HIS A 90 -5.16 -8.45 7.00
N SER A 91 -4.88 -8.32 8.29
CA SER A 91 -5.67 -8.91 9.38
C SER A 91 -6.65 -7.93 10.03
N SER A 92 -6.83 -6.75 9.43
CA SER A 92 -7.73 -5.71 9.92
C SER A 92 -9.17 -5.98 9.50
N ARG A 93 -10.12 -5.44 10.27
CA ARG A 93 -11.54 -5.39 9.92
C ARG A 93 -11.85 -4.29 8.89
N SER A 94 -10.87 -3.41 8.60
CA SER A 94 -11.07 -2.30 7.66
C SER A 94 -11.28 -2.82 6.25
N ALA A 95 -12.34 -2.39 5.61
CA ALA A 95 -12.66 -2.66 4.22
C ALA A 95 -11.82 -1.83 3.23
N ALA A 96 -10.89 -1.02 3.71
CA ALA A 96 -10.06 -0.16 2.87
C ALA A 96 -8.56 -0.43 3.05
N ASN A 97 -7.76 0.05 2.07
CA ASN A 97 -6.29 0.01 2.08
C ASN A 97 -5.69 -1.40 2.15
N TYR A 98 -6.20 -2.31 1.36
CA TYR A 98 -5.60 -3.64 1.14
C TYR A 98 -5.43 -3.90 -0.36
N LEU A 99 -4.60 -4.88 -0.65
CA LEU A 99 -4.48 -5.53 -1.97
C LEU A 99 -5.05 -6.94 -1.84
N GLN A 100 -5.65 -7.46 -2.91
CA GLN A 100 -6.25 -8.80 -2.92
C GLN A 100 -5.71 -9.60 -4.11
N GLY A 101 -5.11 -10.75 -3.83
CA GLY A 101 -4.49 -11.60 -4.84
C GLY A 101 -3.30 -12.35 -4.28
N ALA A 102 -2.11 -12.16 -4.87
CA ALA A 102 -0.88 -12.82 -4.42
C ALA A 102 0.32 -11.88 -4.45
N ALA A 103 1.23 -12.07 -3.51
CA ALA A 103 2.50 -11.37 -3.45
C ALA A 103 3.61 -12.29 -2.94
N ALA A 104 4.82 -12.16 -3.49
CA ALA A 104 5.94 -12.99 -3.09
C ALA A 104 7.23 -12.17 -3.01
N THR A 105 8.11 -12.57 -2.07
CA THR A 105 9.50 -12.12 -2.03
C THR A 105 10.42 -13.33 -2.20
N VAL A 106 11.28 -13.27 -3.21
CA VAL A 106 12.19 -14.36 -3.58
C VAL A 106 13.62 -13.82 -3.61
N GLU A 107 14.55 -14.55 -3.03
CA GLU A 107 15.98 -14.31 -3.21
C GLU A 107 16.44 -14.91 -4.55
N ILE A 108 16.60 -14.06 -5.56
CA ILE A 108 16.99 -14.49 -6.91
C ILE A 108 18.50 -14.72 -7.03
N ALA A 109 19.29 -13.98 -6.27
CA ALA A 109 20.74 -14.16 -6.15
C ALA A 109 21.19 -13.75 -4.75
N LYS A 110 22.42 -14.06 -4.39
CA LYS A 110 23.00 -13.62 -3.10
C LYS A 110 22.91 -12.10 -2.97
N HIS A 111 22.28 -11.64 -1.90
CA HIS A 111 22.02 -10.21 -1.63
C HIS A 111 21.04 -9.52 -2.58
N LEU A 112 20.33 -10.25 -3.44
CA LEU A 112 19.39 -9.68 -4.40
C LEU A 112 17.99 -10.30 -4.20
N ASP A 113 17.07 -9.50 -3.71
CA ASP A 113 15.69 -9.87 -3.43
C ASP A 113 14.74 -9.25 -4.46
N LEU A 114 13.87 -10.06 -5.03
CA LEU A 114 12.74 -9.61 -5.85
C LEU A 114 11.46 -9.79 -5.06
N THR A 115 10.75 -8.68 -4.84
CA THR A 115 9.38 -8.67 -4.31
C THR A 115 8.42 -8.30 -5.43
N THR A 116 7.39 -9.12 -5.67
CA THR A 116 6.37 -8.85 -6.68
C THR A 116 4.98 -9.06 -6.12
N PHE A 117 3.99 -8.37 -6.68
CA PHE A 117 2.60 -8.54 -6.30
C PHE A 117 1.66 -8.38 -7.50
N LEU A 118 0.53 -9.06 -7.41
CA LEU A 118 -0.62 -8.94 -8.30
C LEU A 118 -1.87 -8.79 -7.44
N SER A 119 -2.69 -7.80 -7.74
CA SER A 119 -3.91 -7.49 -7.01
C SER A 119 -5.07 -7.23 -7.97
N TYR A 120 -6.20 -7.83 -7.68
CA TYR A 120 -7.47 -7.52 -8.31
C TYR A 120 -8.54 -7.44 -7.22
N CYS A 121 -9.13 -6.26 -7.05
CA CYS A 121 -10.12 -6.03 -6.01
C CYS A 121 -11.24 -5.09 -6.49
N SER A 122 -12.43 -5.33 -5.98
CA SER A 122 -13.51 -4.35 -6.05
C SER A 122 -13.22 -3.18 -5.12
N ILE A 123 -13.64 -2.00 -5.52
CA ILE A 123 -13.50 -0.77 -4.74
C ILE A 123 -14.82 -0.02 -4.70
N ASP A 124 -15.07 0.61 -3.55
CA ASP A 124 -16.21 1.49 -3.37
C ASP A 124 -15.96 2.82 -4.06
N ALA A 125 -16.91 3.25 -4.87
CA ALA A 125 -16.77 4.47 -5.64
C ALA A 125 -18.09 5.18 -5.83
N THR A 126 -18.05 6.51 -5.82
CA THR A 126 -19.14 7.32 -6.33
C THR A 126 -18.98 7.47 -7.83
N LEU A 127 -20.00 7.07 -8.59
CA LEU A 127 -20.01 7.22 -10.03
C LEU A 127 -20.66 8.53 -10.45
N THR A 128 -20.30 9.00 -11.65
CA THR A 128 -21.01 10.08 -12.36
C THR A 128 -22.21 9.50 -13.09
N ASP A 129 -23.08 10.35 -13.63
CA ASP A 129 -24.23 9.92 -14.46
C ASP A 129 -23.76 9.20 -15.74
N SER A 130 -22.54 9.49 -16.21
CA SER A 130 -21.91 8.79 -17.35
C SER A 130 -21.25 7.45 -16.96
N GLY A 131 -21.30 7.04 -15.68
CA GLY A 131 -20.75 5.78 -15.19
C GLY A 131 -19.24 5.78 -14.93
N THR A 132 -18.58 6.94 -14.97
CA THR A 132 -17.16 7.09 -14.63
C THR A 132 -16.96 7.29 -13.12
N ILE A 133 -15.76 7.05 -12.60
CA ILE A 133 -15.44 7.20 -11.19
C ILE A 133 -15.23 8.67 -10.85
N LYS A 134 -16.10 9.24 -10.03
CA LYS A 134 -15.96 10.59 -9.48
C LYS A 134 -15.04 10.62 -8.27
N THR A 135 -15.20 9.65 -7.36
CA THR A 135 -14.43 9.59 -6.10
C THR A 135 -14.33 8.15 -5.63
N ILE A 136 -13.14 7.70 -5.27
CA ILE A 136 -12.91 6.42 -4.61
C ILE A 136 -13.17 6.60 -3.11
N LEU A 137 -14.05 5.77 -2.55
CA LEU A 137 -14.40 5.80 -1.14
C LEU A 137 -13.47 4.87 -0.35
N LYS A 138 -13.00 5.34 0.80
CA LYS A 138 -12.09 4.60 1.69
C LYS A 138 -12.67 4.35 3.08
N THR A 139 -13.94 4.69 3.28
CA THR A 139 -14.62 4.52 4.58
C THR A 139 -15.07 3.08 4.80
N GLY A 140 -15.50 2.39 3.75
CA GLY A 140 -16.03 1.03 3.80
C GLY A 140 -17.36 0.92 4.56
N TYR A 141 -18.15 2.00 4.65
CA TYR A 141 -19.46 1.99 5.29
C TYR A 141 -20.58 1.73 4.27
N HIS A 142 -21.51 0.82 4.62
CA HIS A 142 -22.64 0.43 3.77
C HIS A 142 -23.96 0.42 4.54
N ARG A 143 -24.28 1.52 5.25
CA ARG A 143 -25.41 1.67 6.16
C ARG A 143 -26.63 2.29 5.51
N THR A 144 -26.44 3.10 4.50
CA THR A 144 -27.50 3.82 3.78
C THR A 144 -27.63 3.32 2.34
N VAL A 145 -28.77 3.54 1.71
CA VAL A 145 -29.00 3.18 0.30
C VAL A 145 -27.93 3.80 -0.61
N ARG A 146 -27.52 5.03 -0.32
CA ARG A 146 -26.47 5.72 -1.09
C ARG A 146 -25.10 5.03 -0.92
N GLU A 147 -24.73 4.66 0.31
CA GLU A 147 -23.50 3.92 0.59
C GLU A 147 -23.51 2.54 -0.08
N MET A 148 -24.65 1.82 0.00
CA MET A 148 -24.83 0.53 -0.67
C MET A 148 -24.72 0.63 -2.19
N ASN A 149 -25.23 1.68 -2.82
CA ASN A 149 -25.09 1.90 -4.26
C ASN A 149 -23.64 2.20 -4.68
N SER A 150 -22.81 2.61 -3.76
CA SER A 150 -21.37 2.87 -4.00
C SER A 150 -20.48 1.66 -3.71
N LYS A 151 -21.03 0.59 -3.10
CA LYS A 151 -20.32 -0.64 -2.78
C LYS A 151 -19.91 -1.36 -4.04
N ASP A 152 -18.63 -1.78 -4.10
CA ASP A 152 -18.07 -2.55 -5.22
C ASP A 152 -18.35 -1.94 -6.62
N ALA A 153 -18.53 -0.62 -6.69
CA ALA A 153 -18.98 0.08 -7.90
C ALA A 153 -17.95 0.11 -9.03
N ALA A 154 -16.68 -0.17 -8.72
CA ALA A 154 -15.60 -0.28 -9.69
C ALA A 154 -14.61 -1.37 -9.29
N THR A 155 -13.70 -1.75 -10.21
CA THR A 155 -12.63 -2.70 -9.94
C THR A 155 -11.28 -2.06 -10.23
N GLN A 156 -10.30 -2.43 -9.40
CA GLN A 156 -8.91 -2.02 -9.50
C GLN A 156 -8.01 -3.24 -9.74
N PHE A 157 -7.22 -3.19 -10.79
CA PHE A 157 -6.08 -4.07 -10.98
C PHE A 157 -4.80 -3.30 -10.61
N ALA A 158 -3.93 -3.92 -9.81
CA ALA A 158 -2.62 -3.38 -9.52
C ALA A 158 -1.56 -4.48 -9.57
N ALA A 159 -0.43 -4.17 -10.18
CA ALA A 159 0.72 -5.06 -10.25
C ALA A 159 1.99 -4.26 -10.02
N GLY A 160 2.97 -4.86 -9.37
CA GLY A 160 4.23 -4.18 -9.17
C GLY A 160 5.34 -5.10 -8.71
N SER A 161 6.56 -4.59 -8.82
CA SER A 161 7.75 -5.28 -8.39
C SER A 161 8.77 -4.32 -7.78
N HIS A 162 9.58 -4.87 -6.89
CA HIS A 162 10.70 -4.18 -6.25
C HIS A 162 11.90 -5.10 -6.22
N LEU A 163 12.98 -4.67 -6.84
CA LEU A 163 14.26 -5.33 -6.86
C LEU A 163 15.19 -4.64 -5.87
N ALA A 164 15.65 -5.34 -4.85
CA ALA A 164 16.52 -4.80 -3.82
C ALA A 164 17.86 -5.53 -3.77
N TRP A 165 18.94 -4.78 -3.91
CA TRP A 165 20.27 -5.25 -3.63
C TRP A 165 20.74 -4.73 -2.27
N SER A 166 21.35 -5.59 -1.44
CA SER A 166 21.84 -5.23 -0.11
C SER A 166 23.23 -5.80 0.15
N SER A 167 24.16 -4.98 0.62
CA SER A 167 25.50 -5.39 0.97
C SER A 167 25.99 -4.63 2.20
N GLY A 168 26.22 -5.37 3.28
CA GLY A 168 26.61 -4.78 4.58
C GLY A 168 25.57 -3.77 5.07
N ALA A 169 25.99 -2.53 5.24
CA ALA A 169 25.17 -1.42 5.71
C ALA A 169 24.34 -0.74 4.58
N PHE A 170 24.62 -1.06 3.32
CA PHE A 170 24.06 -0.38 2.16
C PHE A 170 22.99 -1.21 1.47
N ARG A 171 21.90 -0.57 1.07
CA ARG A 171 20.81 -1.15 0.28
C ARG A 171 20.37 -0.15 -0.78
N VAL A 172 20.11 -0.65 -1.99
CA VAL A 172 19.49 0.09 -3.09
C VAL A 172 18.34 -0.74 -3.63
N GLY A 173 17.25 -0.07 -4.00
CA GLY A 173 16.09 -0.70 -4.59
C GLY A 173 15.58 0.03 -5.82
N LEU A 174 14.94 -0.71 -6.71
CA LEU A 174 14.20 -0.20 -7.87
C LEU A 174 12.79 -0.74 -7.80
N SER A 175 11.81 0.15 -7.85
CA SER A 175 10.38 -0.21 -7.83
C SER A 175 9.68 0.20 -9.11
N GLY A 176 8.65 -0.58 -9.48
CA GLY A 176 7.68 -0.22 -10.49
C GLY A 176 6.30 -0.71 -10.09
N VAL A 177 5.29 0.12 -10.23
CA VAL A 177 3.89 -0.21 -9.95
C VAL A 177 3.02 0.29 -11.09
N TYR A 178 2.12 -0.56 -11.53
CA TYR A 178 1.07 -0.26 -12.50
C TYR A 178 -0.30 -0.45 -11.84
N THR A 179 -1.19 0.51 -12.03
CA THR A 179 -2.56 0.47 -11.52
C THR A 179 -3.53 0.78 -12.66
N CYS A 180 -4.58 -0.01 -12.79
CA CYS A 180 -5.62 0.18 -13.79
C CYS A 180 -7.00 0.01 -13.17
N PHE A 181 -7.95 0.84 -13.60
CA PHE A 181 -9.36 0.79 -13.21
C PHE A 181 -10.22 0.39 -14.40
N ASN A 182 -11.31 -0.37 -14.14
CA ASN A 182 -12.26 -0.74 -15.18
C ASN A 182 -13.12 0.44 -15.68
N LYS A 183 -13.14 1.53 -14.92
CA LYS A 183 -13.84 2.77 -15.24
C LYS A 183 -12.88 3.94 -15.14
N GLU A 184 -13.03 4.92 -16.00
CA GLU A 184 -12.17 6.11 -15.99
C GLU A 184 -12.38 6.96 -14.73
N LEU A 185 -11.30 7.47 -14.13
CA LEU A 185 -11.36 8.47 -13.08
C LEU A 185 -11.59 9.84 -13.71
N THR A 186 -12.70 10.49 -13.33
CA THR A 186 -13.05 11.84 -13.75
C THR A 186 -13.36 12.69 -12.51
N PRO A 187 -12.31 13.07 -11.75
CA PRO A 187 -12.47 13.87 -10.55
C PRO A 187 -13.00 15.26 -10.89
N ASN A 188 -13.70 15.89 -9.93
CA ASN A 188 -14.11 17.29 -10.08
C ASN A 188 -12.89 18.21 -9.91
N THR A 189 -12.36 18.73 -11.01
CA THR A 189 -11.19 19.63 -11.07
C THR A 189 -11.55 21.10 -10.91
N SER A 190 -12.83 21.47 -10.76
CA SER A 190 -13.25 22.87 -10.57
C SER A 190 -12.78 23.45 -9.23
N LEU A 191 -12.45 22.60 -8.26
CA LEU A 191 -11.89 23.00 -6.97
C LEU A 191 -10.37 23.11 -7.07
N TYR A 192 -9.81 24.24 -6.65
CA TYR A 192 -8.39 24.55 -6.74
C TYR A 192 -7.47 23.44 -6.20
N TYR A 193 -7.84 22.83 -5.07
CA TYR A 193 -7.05 21.74 -4.46
C TYR A 193 -7.23 20.38 -5.12
N HIS A 194 -8.15 20.24 -6.10
CA HIS A 194 -8.34 19.06 -6.92
C HIS A 194 -7.88 19.24 -8.37
N GLN A 195 -7.33 20.38 -8.70
CA GLN A 195 -6.94 20.77 -10.05
C GLN A 195 -5.99 19.76 -10.73
N TYR A 196 -5.15 19.08 -9.94
CA TYR A 196 -4.19 18.07 -10.40
C TYR A 196 -4.54 16.64 -9.97
N ALA A 197 -5.79 16.39 -9.59
CA ALA A 197 -6.22 15.05 -9.22
C ALA A 197 -6.01 14.07 -10.38
N PRO A 198 -5.67 12.79 -10.10
CA PRO A 198 -5.45 11.79 -11.13
C PRO A 198 -6.72 11.58 -11.96
N ALA A 199 -6.59 11.70 -13.28
CA ALA A 199 -7.65 11.45 -14.26
C ALA A 199 -7.16 10.39 -15.26
N GLY A 200 -8.10 9.56 -15.76
CA GLY A 200 -7.81 8.45 -16.65
C GLY A 200 -8.05 7.09 -15.98
N ASN A 201 -7.68 6.02 -16.65
CA ASN A 201 -7.95 4.66 -16.18
C ASN A 201 -6.68 3.86 -15.83
N SER A 202 -5.50 4.33 -16.21
CA SER A 202 -4.24 3.61 -15.99
C SER A 202 -3.12 4.54 -15.56
N PHE A 203 -2.34 4.09 -14.59
CA PHE A 203 -1.26 4.85 -13.96
C PHE A 203 -0.07 3.95 -13.75
N TRP A 204 1.13 4.48 -13.93
CA TRP A 204 2.35 3.80 -13.52
C TRP A 204 3.26 4.74 -12.74
N ASN A 205 3.95 4.18 -11.76
CA ASN A 205 4.93 4.89 -10.95
C ASN A 205 6.20 4.05 -10.89
N MET A 206 7.35 4.69 -10.94
CA MET A 206 8.66 4.07 -10.74
C MET A 206 9.43 4.80 -9.67
N SER A 207 10.26 4.09 -8.91
CA SER A 207 11.15 4.75 -7.96
C SER A 207 12.48 4.04 -7.79
N VAL A 208 13.47 4.80 -7.35
CA VAL A 208 14.74 4.32 -6.83
C VAL A 208 14.80 4.68 -5.35
N ASP A 209 15.05 3.69 -4.51
CA ASP A 209 15.25 3.87 -3.08
C ASP A 209 16.66 3.45 -2.66
N TYR A 210 17.12 4.04 -1.57
CA TYR A 210 18.39 3.70 -0.98
C TYR A 210 18.34 3.82 0.54
N SER A 211 19.16 3.03 1.21
CA SER A 211 19.40 3.19 2.63
C SER A 211 20.84 2.81 3.00
N TYR A 212 21.40 3.55 3.93
CA TYR A 212 22.70 3.28 4.53
C TYR A 212 22.58 3.37 6.05
N GLN A 213 22.90 2.29 6.75
CA GLN A 213 22.69 2.19 8.20
C GLN A 213 24.00 1.91 8.92
N GLN A 214 24.32 2.76 9.89
CA GLN A 214 25.44 2.63 10.80
C GLN A 214 24.94 2.73 12.25
N PRO A 215 25.69 2.29 13.26
CA PRO A 215 25.23 2.30 14.64
C PRO A 215 24.78 3.68 15.16
N ARG A 216 25.40 4.76 14.69
CA ARG A 216 25.10 6.12 15.16
C ARG A 216 24.35 6.98 14.15
N TRP A 217 24.28 6.59 12.89
CA TRP A 217 23.56 7.35 11.88
C TRP A 217 22.97 6.46 10.81
N SER A 218 21.87 6.91 10.25
CA SER A 218 21.22 6.27 9.13
C SER A 218 20.76 7.30 8.11
N LEU A 219 20.97 6.99 6.86
CA LEU A 219 20.49 7.76 5.73
C LEU A 219 19.55 6.87 4.93
N ALA A 220 18.38 7.38 4.56
CA ALA A 220 17.47 6.68 3.68
C ALA A 220 16.72 7.67 2.79
N GLY A 221 16.41 7.27 1.57
CA GLY A 221 15.66 8.11 0.66
C GLY A 221 15.01 7.31 -0.45
N GLU A 222 14.07 7.96 -1.12
CA GLU A 222 13.40 7.46 -2.31
C GLU A 222 13.12 8.63 -3.24
N THR A 223 13.34 8.43 -4.53
CA THR A 223 12.93 9.33 -5.60
C THR A 223 12.02 8.56 -6.53
N ALA A 224 10.82 9.07 -6.74
CA ALA A 224 9.80 8.46 -7.56
C ALA A 224 9.37 9.39 -8.70
N MET A 225 8.93 8.79 -9.80
CA MET A 225 8.37 9.45 -10.96
C MET A 225 7.06 8.77 -11.36
N ASP A 226 6.07 9.56 -11.71
CA ASP A 226 4.77 9.08 -12.19
C ASP A 226 4.68 9.06 -13.73
N SER A 227 3.54 8.60 -14.24
CA SER A 227 3.22 8.50 -15.67
C SER A 227 3.23 9.83 -16.41
N LYS A 228 3.19 10.96 -15.73
CA LYS A 228 3.23 12.31 -16.29
C LYS A 228 4.64 12.93 -16.24
N GLY A 229 5.64 12.17 -15.72
CA GLY A 229 7.00 12.65 -15.52
C GLY A 229 7.17 13.54 -14.27
N SER A 230 6.15 13.64 -13.42
CA SER A 230 6.28 14.39 -12.18
C SER A 230 7.10 13.62 -11.15
N ILE A 231 7.90 14.34 -10.37
CA ILE A 231 8.86 13.76 -9.42
C ILE A 231 8.38 13.98 -7.99
N ALA A 232 8.56 12.95 -7.16
CA ALA A 232 8.48 13.04 -5.71
C ALA A 232 9.78 12.57 -5.08
N MET A 233 10.21 13.22 -4.01
CA MET A 233 11.43 12.87 -3.27
C MET A 233 11.16 12.84 -1.77
N LEU A 234 11.77 11.87 -1.10
CA LEU A 234 11.75 11.75 0.34
C LEU A 234 13.15 11.34 0.78
N ASN A 235 13.78 12.17 1.62
CA ASN A 235 15.11 11.89 2.18
C ASN A 235 15.08 12.11 3.68
N ASN A 236 15.81 11.29 4.39
CA ASN A 236 15.83 11.29 5.83
C ASN A 236 17.24 10.89 6.33
N LEU A 237 17.76 11.70 7.21
CA LEU A 237 19.03 11.51 7.90
C LEU A 237 18.76 11.50 9.41
N SER A 238 19.12 10.40 10.07
CA SER A 238 19.07 10.28 11.52
C SER A 238 20.50 10.16 12.07
N PHE A 239 20.81 10.94 13.09
CA PHE A 239 22.10 10.92 13.76
C PHE A 239 21.93 10.85 15.28
N GLN A 240 22.58 9.89 15.91
CA GLN A 240 22.57 9.68 17.36
C GLN A 240 24.01 9.83 17.93
N PRO A 241 24.44 11.06 18.24
CA PRO A 241 25.77 11.29 18.80
C PRO A 241 25.94 10.63 20.17
N THR A 242 24.87 10.56 20.95
CA THR A 242 24.85 9.91 22.27
C THR A 242 23.56 9.10 22.45
N SER A 243 23.49 8.25 23.48
CA SER A 243 22.27 7.49 23.82
C SER A 243 21.07 8.37 24.22
N LYS A 244 21.31 9.64 24.58
CA LYS A 244 20.30 10.58 25.05
C LYS A 244 19.88 11.62 24.01
N LEU A 245 20.63 11.76 22.90
CA LEU A 245 20.36 12.76 21.86
C LEU A 245 20.19 12.07 20.51
N SER A 246 19.09 12.36 19.85
CA SER A 246 18.81 11.95 18.48
C SER A 246 18.45 13.18 17.66
N LEU A 247 19.13 13.38 16.55
CA LEU A 247 18.88 14.43 15.56
C LEU A 247 18.31 13.80 14.31
N LEU A 248 17.26 14.43 13.76
CA LEU A 248 16.60 13.98 12.54
C LEU A 248 16.51 15.15 11.57
N ALA A 249 17.01 14.98 10.35
CA ALA A 249 16.76 15.84 9.22
C ALA A 249 15.88 15.10 8.22
N PHE A 250 14.80 15.77 7.79
CA PHE A 250 13.83 15.20 6.90
C PHE A 250 13.51 16.16 5.76
N GLN A 251 13.65 15.70 4.52
CA GLN A 251 13.27 16.42 3.31
C GLN A 251 12.14 15.67 2.62
N ARG A 252 11.14 16.40 2.21
CA ARG A 252 10.02 15.89 1.43
C ARG A 252 9.66 16.89 0.34
N TYR A 253 9.58 16.39 -0.89
CA TYR A 253 9.17 17.16 -2.05
C TYR A 253 8.17 16.35 -2.87
N TYR A 254 7.11 16.99 -3.33
CA TYR A 254 6.18 16.43 -4.31
C TYR A 254 5.98 17.47 -5.42
N GLY A 255 6.22 17.07 -6.65
CA GLY A 255 5.79 17.84 -7.80
C GLY A 255 4.27 18.02 -7.77
N TYR A 256 3.78 19.16 -8.17
CA TYR A 256 2.35 19.51 -8.08
C TYR A 256 1.42 18.58 -8.90
N GLN A 257 1.95 17.85 -9.87
CA GLN A 257 1.20 16.88 -10.69
C GLN A 257 1.47 15.42 -10.31
N TYR A 258 2.29 15.17 -9.29
CA TYR A 258 2.61 13.80 -8.88
C TYR A 258 1.37 13.08 -8.35
N THR A 259 1.07 11.90 -8.92
CA THR A 259 -0.16 11.11 -8.66
C THR A 259 0.13 9.67 -8.23
#